data_f0754ab99765df0598d630be9d398120
#
_entry.id   f0754ab99765df0598d630be9d398120
#
_cell.length_a   1.000
_cell.length_b   1.000
_cell.length_c   1.000
_cell.angle_alpha   90.00
_cell.angle_beta   90.00
_cell.angle_gamma   90.00
#
_symmetry.space_group_name_H-M   'P 1'
#
loop_
_entity.id
_entity.type
_entity.pdbx_description
1 polymer ?
#
loop_
_entity_poly.entity_id
_entity_poly.type
_entity_poly.pdbx_seq_one_letter_code
_entity_poly.pdbx_strand_id
1 'polypeptide(L)'
;MTATTIAQPAVQPAAQTTSPAFVSAPRWTIDGLVALFELPFNDLLFRAQQVHREHHDANAVQLSTLLSIKTGGCSEDCGYCSQSAHHGEAQREALLETEEVVAAAQAAKDKGATRFCMGAAWLGPKDKDLDRVTDMIGAV
;
A
#
# COMPACT_ATOMS: atom_id res chain seq x y z
N MET A 1 16.38 17.76 -38.03
CA MET A 1 15.38 17.28 -37.07
C MET A 1 16.00 17.45 -35.68
N THR A 2 15.70 18.52 -34.99
CA THR A 2 16.28 18.87 -33.69
C THR A 2 15.38 18.25 -32.60
N ALA A 3 15.91 17.30 -31.84
CA ALA A 3 15.23 16.70 -30.71
C ALA A 3 15.22 17.68 -29.53
N THR A 4 14.05 18.14 -29.14
CA THR A 4 13.87 18.96 -27.93
C THR A 4 13.89 18.02 -26.72
N THR A 5 14.98 18.07 -25.97
CA THR A 5 15.10 17.36 -24.66
C THR A 5 14.23 18.08 -23.64
N ILE A 6 13.14 17.47 -23.20
CA ILE A 6 12.33 17.95 -22.09
C ILE A 6 13.07 17.58 -20.80
N ALA A 7 13.56 18.59 -20.09
CA ALA A 7 14.19 18.39 -18.78
C ALA A 7 13.12 17.95 -17.76
N GLN A 8 13.34 16.81 -17.13
CA GLN A 8 12.51 16.36 -16.01
C GLN A 8 12.75 17.26 -14.78
N PRO A 9 11.70 17.71 -14.10
CA PRO A 9 11.86 18.46 -12.85
C PRO A 9 12.52 17.57 -11.78
N ALA A 10 13.51 18.11 -11.09
CA ALA A 10 14.21 17.46 -10.00
C ALA A 10 13.22 17.13 -8.87
N VAL A 11 13.16 15.86 -8.47
CA VAL A 11 12.41 15.41 -7.29
C VAL A 11 13.13 15.96 -6.05
N GLN A 12 12.52 16.91 -5.37
CA GLN A 12 13.01 17.38 -4.08
C GLN A 12 12.75 16.31 -3.01
N PRO A 13 13.71 16.04 -2.10
CA PRO A 13 13.48 15.12 -0.98
C PRO A 13 12.37 15.70 -0.09
N ALA A 14 11.40 14.86 0.26
CA ALA A 14 10.30 15.20 1.13
C ALA A 14 10.84 15.72 2.48
N ALA A 15 10.43 16.93 2.86
CA ALA A 15 10.73 17.49 4.17
C ALA A 15 10.13 16.57 5.25
N GLN A 16 10.95 16.22 6.25
CA GLN A 16 10.49 15.46 7.41
C GLN A 16 9.49 16.32 8.18
N THR A 17 8.21 16.06 7.99
CA THR A 17 7.14 16.67 8.79
C THR A 17 7.17 16.03 10.18
N THR A 18 7.58 16.80 11.19
CA THR A 18 7.35 16.48 12.60
C THR A 18 5.85 16.33 12.80
N SER A 19 5.41 15.14 13.22
CA SER A 19 4.00 14.87 13.54
C SER A 19 3.48 15.93 14.52
N PRO A 20 2.39 16.64 14.21
CA PRO A 20 1.74 17.50 15.18
C PRO A 20 1.18 16.65 16.31
N ALA A 21 1.24 17.19 17.53
CA ALA A 21 0.67 16.57 18.72
C ALA A 21 -0.79 16.15 18.46
N PHE A 22 -1.14 14.94 18.87
CA PHE A 22 -2.47 14.36 18.75
C PHE A 22 -3.48 15.25 19.49
N VAL A 23 -4.07 16.20 18.80
CA VAL A 23 -5.30 16.83 19.26
C VAL A 23 -6.39 15.80 19.00
N SER A 24 -7.03 15.29 20.05
CA SER A 24 -8.12 14.32 19.93
C SER A 24 -9.23 14.96 19.09
N ALA A 25 -9.33 14.55 17.83
CA ALA A 25 -10.45 14.95 16.98
C ALA A 25 -11.76 14.53 17.67
N PRO A 26 -12.85 15.31 17.56
CA PRO A 26 -14.13 14.93 18.13
C PRO A 26 -14.51 13.54 17.62
N ARG A 27 -14.86 12.64 18.55
CA ARG A 27 -15.25 11.28 18.20
C ARG A 27 -16.49 11.33 17.30
N TRP A 28 -16.43 10.61 16.20
CA TRP A 28 -17.58 10.42 15.33
C TRP A 28 -18.74 9.78 16.12
N THR A 29 -19.93 10.31 15.95
CA THR A 29 -21.16 9.69 16.42
C THR A 29 -21.74 8.80 15.33
N ILE A 30 -22.58 7.81 15.69
CA ILE A 30 -23.26 6.97 14.70
C ILE A 30 -24.11 7.82 13.77
N ASP A 31 -24.87 8.77 14.31
CA ASP A 31 -25.72 9.66 13.50
C ASP A 31 -24.88 10.53 12.55
N GLY A 32 -23.71 10.99 12.99
CA GLY A 32 -22.78 11.74 12.15
C GLY A 32 -22.21 10.91 10.99
N LEU A 33 -21.95 9.62 11.23
CA LEU A 33 -21.51 8.69 10.17
C LEU A 33 -22.65 8.38 9.20
N VAL A 34 -23.84 8.10 9.71
CA VAL A 34 -25.04 7.86 8.88
C VAL A 34 -25.31 9.07 7.98
N ALA A 35 -25.31 10.28 8.54
CA ALA A 35 -25.50 11.50 7.77
C ALA A 35 -24.41 11.69 6.67
N LEU A 36 -23.19 11.23 6.91
CA LEU A 36 -22.12 11.25 5.91
C LEU A 36 -22.42 10.28 4.75
N PHE A 37 -22.89 9.06 5.06
CA PHE A 37 -23.25 8.06 4.06
C PHE A 37 -24.50 8.44 3.24
N GLU A 38 -25.38 9.25 3.80
CA GLU A 38 -26.59 9.75 3.12
C GLU A 38 -26.35 10.97 2.22
N LEU A 39 -25.13 11.54 2.25
CA LEU A 39 -24.81 12.64 1.34
C LEU A 39 -24.90 12.20 -0.12
N PRO A 40 -25.36 13.08 -1.04
CA PRO A 40 -25.18 12.88 -2.46
C PRO A 40 -23.70 12.65 -2.78
N PHE A 41 -23.42 11.72 -3.70
CA PHE A 41 -22.03 11.30 -3.99
C PHE A 41 -21.09 12.48 -4.30
N ASN A 42 -21.54 13.44 -5.09
CA ASN A 42 -20.70 14.60 -5.45
C ASN A 42 -20.39 15.50 -4.25
N ASP A 43 -21.32 15.64 -3.32
CA ASP A 43 -21.12 16.42 -2.10
C ASP A 43 -20.17 15.71 -1.14
N LEU A 44 -20.27 14.38 -1.04
CA LEU A 44 -19.33 13.55 -0.28
C LEU A 44 -17.91 13.65 -0.86
N LEU A 45 -17.79 13.55 -2.18
CA LEU A 45 -16.50 13.67 -2.88
C LEU A 45 -15.87 15.06 -2.69
N PHE A 46 -16.67 16.12 -2.81
CA PHE A 46 -16.20 17.49 -2.59
C PHE A 46 -15.71 17.69 -1.15
N ARG A 47 -16.47 17.19 -0.17
CA ARG A 47 -16.10 17.24 1.25
C ARG A 47 -14.81 16.45 1.52
N ALA A 48 -14.67 15.26 0.93
CA ALA A 48 -13.44 14.47 1.04
C ALA A 48 -12.23 15.22 0.47
N GLN A 49 -12.39 15.91 -0.66
CA GLN A 49 -11.33 16.75 -1.26
C GLN A 49 -10.95 17.95 -0.40
N GLN A 50 -11.91 18.59 0.28
CA GLN A 50 -11.62 19.67 1.22
C GLN A 50 -10.74 19.17 2.37
N VAL A 51 -11.16 18.08 3.04
CA VAL A 51 -10.40 17.48 4.14
C VAL A 51 -9.00 17.01 3.67
N HIS A 52 -8.91 16.42 2.49
CA HIS A 52 -7.62 16.02 1.92
C HIS A 52 -6.66 17.20 1.78
N ARG A 53 -7.14 18.33 1.25
CA ARG A 53 -6.34 19.55 1.03
C ARG A 53 -5.93 20.27 2.32
N GLU A 54 -6.67 20.07 3.40
CA GLU A 54 -6.33 20.59 4.73
C GLU A 54 -5.18 19.84 5.39
N HIS A 55 -5.02 18.54 5.07
CA HIS A 55 -4.10 17.66 5.78
C HIS A 55 -2.97 17.10 4.91
N HIS A 56 -3.07 17.19 3.59
CA HIS A 56 -2.13 16.61 2.63
C HIS A 56 -1.83 17.57 1.48
N ASP A 57 -0.71 17.35 0.80
CA ASP A 57 -0.47 18.00 -0.48
C ASP A 57 -1.55 17.57 -1.49
N ALA A 58 -2.28 18.56 -2.01
CA ALA A 58 -3.44 18.36 -2.86
C ALA A 58 -3.16 17.55 -4.14
N ASN A 59 -1.93 17.58 -4.63
CA ASN A 59 -1.53 16.99 -5.90
C ASN A 59 -0.47 15.89 -5.74
N ALA A 60 -0.09 15.55 -4.51
CA ALA A 60 0.82 14.45 -4.25
C ALA A 60 0.09 13.11 -4.35
N VAL A 61 0.60 12.21 -5.18
CA VAL A 61 0.08 10.85 -5.34
C VAL A 61 1.16 9.85 -4.95
N GLN A 62 0.87 8.96 -4.00
CA GLN A 62 1.75 7.86 -3.67
C GLN A 62 1.55 6.72 -4.68
N LEU A 63 2.61 6.39 -5.42
CA LEU A 63 2.62 5.20 -6.28
C LEU A 63 3.09 4.00 -5.46
N SER A 64 2.21 3.02 -5.32
CA SER A 64 2.52 1.79 -4.58
C SER A 64 2.53 0.60 -5.51
N THR A 65 3.53 -0.27 -5.37
CA THR A 65 3.61 -1.57 -6.03
C THR A 65 3.46 -2.67 -4.99
N LEU A 66 2.67 -3.69 -5.29
CA LEU A 66 2.51 -4.87 -4.45
C LEU A 66 3.18 -6.08 -5.09
N LEU A 67 3.98 -6.80 -4.32
CA LEU A 67 4.51 -8.13 -4.66
C LEU A 67 3.90 -9.18 -3.74
N SER A 68 3.37 -10.26 -4.31
CA SER A 68 3.07 -11.47 -3.54
C SER A 68 4.37 -12.24 -3.31
N ILE A 69 4.91 -12.21 -2.10
CA ILE A 69 6.13 -12.95 -1.74
C ILE A 69 5.84 -14.43 -1.46
N LYS A 70 4.56 -14.78 -1.25
CA LYS A 70 4.07 -16.16 -1.14
C LYS A 70 2.61 -16.20 -1.57
N THR A 71 2.32 -16.97 -2.61
CA THR A 71 1.00 -17.09 -3.21
C THR A 71 0.35 -18.42 -2.79
N GLY A 72 -0.97 -18.41 -2.61
CA GLY A 72 -1.81 -19.60 -2.42
C GLY A 72 -1.57 -20.41 -1.16
N GLY A 73 -2.48 -21.33 -0.90
CA GLY A 73 -2.38 -22.29 0.21
C GLY A 73 -2.46 -21.65 1.60
N CYS A 74 -3.15 -20.52 1.74
CA CYS A 74 -3.47 -19.94 3.05
C CYS A 74 -4.40 -20.88 3.82
N SER A 75 -4.13 -21.08 5.11
CA SER A 75 -4.94 -21.96 5.97
C SER A 75 -6.30 -21.36 6.37
N GLU A 76 -6.49 -20.06 6.10
CA GLU A 76 -7.74 -19.37 6.42
C GLU A 76 -8.83 -19.67 5.38
N ASP A 77 -10.07 -19.71 5.86
CA ASP A 77 -11.28 -20.02 5.06
C ASP A 77 -12.08 -18.74 4.75
N CYS A 78 -11.41 -17.69 4.29
CA CYS A 78 -12.07 -16.44 3.90
C CYS A 78 -12.82 -16.63 2.58
N GLY A 79 -14.17 -16.60 2.62
CA GLY A 79 -15.05 -16.97 1.52
C GLY A 79 -14.90 -16.19 0.20
N TYR A 80 -14.18 -15.08 0.18
CA TYR A 80 -13.90 -14.27 -1.01
C TYR A 80 -12.43 -14.34 -1.48
N CYS A 81 -11.57 -15.04 -0.73
CA CYS A 81 -10.12 -14.96 -0.91
C CYS A 81 -9.61 -16.05 -1.85
N SER A 82 -9.09 -15.67 -3.01
CA SER A 82 -8.46 -16.58 -3.98
C SER A 82 -7.22 -17.31 -3.45
N GLN A 83 -6.65 -16.85 -2.32
CA GLN A 83 -5.45 -17.43 -1.71
C GLN A 83 -5.75 -18.57 -0.73
N SER A 84 -7.04 -18.83 -0.40
CA SER A 84 -7.44 -19.87 0.53
C SER A 84 -7.06 -21.28 0.01
N ALA A 85 -6.59 -22.14 0.91
CA ALA A 85 -6.34 -23.55 0.60
C ALA A 85 -7.63 -24.38 0.50
N HIS A 86 -8.78 -23.84 0.97
CA HIS A 86 -10.05 -24.57 1.01
C HIS A 86 -10.85 -24.44 -0.28
N HIS A 87 -10.84 -23.25 -0.89
CA HIS A 87 -11.63 -22.96 -2.09
C HIS A 87 -10.95 -21.95 -3.04
N GLY A 88 -9.72 -21.55 -2.74
CA GLY A 88 -8.97 -20.62 -3.57
C GLY A 88 -8.45 -21.28 -4.86
N GLU A 89 -8.40 -20.51 -5.94
CA GLU A 89 -7.89 -20.95 -7.24
C GLU A 89 -6.38 -20.71 -7.40
N ALA A 90 -5.77 -19.91 -6.52
CA ALA A 90 -4.36 -19.59 -6.59
C ALA A 90 -3.50 -20.82 -6.29
N GLN A 91 -2.61 -21.14 -7.21
CA GLN A 91 -1.64 -22.22 -7.00
C GLN A 91 -0.73 -21.91 -5.81
N ARG A 92 -0.43 -22.93 -5.01
CA ARG A 92 0.46 -22.80 -3.87
C ARG A 92 1.90 -22.68 -4.34
N GLU A 93 2.52 -21.54 -4.01
CA GLU A 93 3.93 -21.25 -4.27
C GLU A 93 4.74 -21.22 -2.97
N ALA A 94 6.03 -21.44 -3.08
CA ALA A 94 6.96 -21.24 -1.98
C ALA A 94 7.14 -19.74 -1.67
N LEU A 95 7.69 -19.44 -0.49
CA LEU A 95 8.17 -18.09 -0.19
C LEU A 95 9.32 -17.76 -1.16
N LEU A 96 9.26 -16.60 -1.81
CA LEU A 96 10.29 -16.10 -2.70
C LEU A 96 11.65 -16.00 -2.00
N GLU A 97 12.72 -15.98 -2.77
CA GLU A 97 14.05 -15.70 -2.25
C GLU A 97 14.28 -14.18 -2.13
N THR A 98 15.15 -13.78 -1.20
CA THR A 98 15.39 -12.35 -0.91
C THR A 98 15.85 -11.58 -2.14
N GLU A 99 16.68 -12.19 -2.97
CA GLU A 99 17.21 -11.60 -4.21
C GLU A 99 16.10 -11.29 -5.22
N GLU A 100 15.09 -12.15 -5.32
CA GLU A 100 13.93 -11.93 -6.20
C GLU A 100 13.08 -10.75 -5.71
N VAL A 101 12.89 -10.64 -4.40
CA VAL A 101 12.15 -9.54 -3.77
C VAL A 101 12.88 -8.21 -3.97
N VAL A 102 14.20 -8.17 -3.76
CA VAL A 102 15.03 -6.97 -3.97
C VAL A 102 15.01 -6.54 -5.44
N ALA A 103 15.14 -7.49 -6.37
CA ALA A 103 15.06 -7.18 -7.80
C ALA A 103 13.70 -6.59 -8.19
N ALA A 104 12.61 -7.13 -7.66
CA ALA A 104 11.27 -6.61 -7.89
C ALA A 104 11.07 -5.20 -7.28
N ALA A 105 11.61 -4.96 -6.08
CA ALA A 105 11.57 -3.66 -5.42
C ALA A 105 12.36 -2.60 -6.22
N GLN A 106 13.56 -2.95 -6.69
CA GLN A 106 14.35 -2.06 -7.54
C GLN A 106 13.62 -1.74 -8.84
N ALA A 107 13.04 -2.74 -9.50
CA ALA A 107 12.26 -2.52 -10.73
C ALA A 107 11.02 -1.64 -10.50
N ALA A 108 10.38 -1.76 -9.34
CA ALA A 108 9.27 -0.89 -8.95
C ALA A 108 9.75 0.56 -8.74
N LYS A 109 10.86 0.76 -8.04
CA LYS A 109 11.50 2.05 -7.82
C LYS A 109 11.88 2.74 -9.14
N ASP A 110 12.48 2.00 -10.07
CA ASP A 110 12.88 2.51 -11.39
C ASP A 110 11.66 2.98 -12.21
N LYS A 111 10.48 2.40 -11.98
CA LYS A 111 9.21 2.81 -12.56
C LYS A 111 8.51 3.95 -11.80
N GLY A 112 9.14 4.48 -10.76
CA GLY A 112 8.65 5.63 -10.00
C GLY A 112 7.76 5.27 -8.81
N ALA A 113 7.70 3.99 -8.38
CA ALA A 113 7.01 3.64 -7.15
C ALA A 113 7.73 4.29 -5.94
N THR A 114 6.93 4.91 -5.07
CA THR A 114 7.40 5.52 -3.82
C THR A 114 7.11 4.64 -2.61
N ARG A 115 6.38 3.55 -2.82
CA ARG A 115 6.09 2.53 -1.82
C ARG A 115 6.12 1.14 -2.45
N PHE A 116 6.77 0.21 -1.77
CA PHE A 116 6.77 -1.20 -2.11
C PHE A 116 6.07 -1.98 -0.99
N CYS A 117 5.05 -2.76 -1.34
CA CYS A 117 4.30 -3.58 -0.41
C CYS A 117 4.59 -5.06 -0.68
N MET A 118 4.75 -5.84 0.38
CA MET A 118 4.93 -7.28 0.30
C MET A 118 3.74 -7.97 0.96
N GLY A 119 3.09 -8.88 0.25
CA GLY A 119 1.96 -9.66 0.73
C GLY A 119 2.29 -11.15 0.75
N ALA A 120 1.79 -11.88 1.75
CA ALA A 120 1.95 -13.33 1.84
C ALA A 120 0.64 -14.01 2.22
N ALA A 121 0.34 -15.14 1.56
CA ALA A 121 -0.84 -15.96 1.81
C ALA A 121 -0.63 -16.84 3.06
N TRP A 122 -0.79 -16.25 4.24
CA TRP A 122 -0.67 -16.91 5.54
C TRP A 122 -1.76 -16.42 6.52
N LEU A 123 -2.10 -17.25 7.49
CA LEU A 123 -2.66 -16.78 8.77
C LEU A 123 -1.61 -15.96 9.53
N GLY A 124 -0.36 -16.43 9.52
CA GLY A 124 0.81 -15.79 10.09
C GLY A 124 2.07 -16.59 9.74
N PRO A 125 3.24 -15.94 9.69
CA PRO A 125 4.50 -16.63 9.45
C PRO A 125 4.85 -17.55 10.63
N LYS A 126 5.49 -18.68 10.32
CA LYS A 126 6.20 -19.47 11.34
C LYS A 126 7.53 -18.80 11.65
N ASP A 127 8.14 -19.11 12.81
CA ASP A 127 9.39 -18.45 13.24
C ASP A 127 10.47 -18.50 12.14
N LYS A 128 10.68 -19.66 11.51
CA LYS A 128 11.64 -19.82 10.41
C LYS A 128 11.34 -18.96 9.16
N ASP A 129 10.07 -18.66 8.92
CA ASP A 129 9.63 -17.83 7.80
C ASP A 129 9.67 -16.34 8.18
N LEU A 130 9.52 -16.05 9.50
CA LEU A 130 9.60 -14.70 10.03
C LEU A 130 11.01 -14.10 9.85
N ASP A 131 12.05 -14.86 10.17
CA ASP A 131 13.45 -14.42 9.97
C ASP A 131 13.70 -14.06 8.51
N ARG A 132 13.28 -14.93 7.57
CA ARG A 132 13.41 -14.67 6.13
C ARG A 132 12.68 -13.41 5.68
N VAL A 133 11.45 -13.20 6.17
CA VAL A 133 10.67 -11.98 5.83
C VAL A 133 11.33 -10.73 6.42
N THR A 134 11.89 -10.83 7.63
CA THR A 134 12.63 -9.73 8.25
C THR A 134 13.88 -9.37 7.44
N ASP A 135 14.61 -10.38 6.95
CA ASP A 135 15.77 -10.17 6.08
C ASP A 135 15.36 -9.51 4.75
N MET A 136 14.24 -9.94 4.14
CA MET A 136 13.68 -9.29 2.93
C MET A 136 13.33 -7.82 3.18
N ILE A 137 12.69 -7.50 4.32
CA ILE A 137 12.33 -6.12 4.69
C ILE A 137 13.59 -5.26 4.87
N GLY A 138 14.62 -5.83 5.49
CA GLY A 138 15.89 -5.12 5.68
C GLY A 138 16.69 -4.91 4.40
N ALA A 139 16.47 -5.73 3.37
CA ALA A 139 17.18 -5.67 2.10
C ALA A 139 16.51 -4.74 1.07
N VAL A 140 15.22 -4.43 1.22
CA VAL A 140 14.44 -3.53 0.34
C VAL A 140 14.55 -2.08 0.77
#